data_46c4425b66da0a8b59cd29be1ee6192f
#
_entry.id   46c4425b66da0a8b59cd29be1ee6192f
#
_cell.length_a   1.000
_cell.length_b   1.000
_cell.length_c   1.000
_cell.angle_alpha   90.00
_cell.angle_beta   90.00
_cell.angle_gamma   90.00
#
_symmetry.space_group_name_H-M   'P 1'
#
loop_
_entity.id
_entity.type
_entity.pdbx_description
1 polymer ?
#
loop_
_entity_poly.entity_id
_entity_poly.type
_entity_poly.pdbx_seq_one_letter_code
_entity_poly.pdbx_strand_id
1 'polypeptide(L)'
;MKDDLKNIVREHRRFSGLSQSQLASLAGVGKTVIFDIEHGKESVQFDTLMKVLAALNIRFILQSPVLERREKELAKPNTPSA
;
A
#
# COMPACT_ATOMS: atom_id res chain seq x y z
N MET A 1 10.19 4.77 8.71
CA MET A 1 9.37 4.30 7.60
C MET A 1 8.72 2.98 7.87
N LYS A 2 9.47 1.97 8.26
CA LYS A 2 8.81 0.70 8.49
C LYS A 2 7.86 0.74 9.66
N ASP A 3 8.10 1.60 10.63
CA ASP A 3 7.13 1.74 11.71
C ASP A 3 5.84 2.33 11.20
N ASP A 4 5.94 3.18 10.19
CA ASP A 4 4.76 3.80 9.61
C ASP A 4 3.90 2.77 8.90
N LEU A 5 4.51 1.83 8.20
CA LEU A 5 3.74 0.84 7.46
C LEU A 5 2.91 -0.04 8.39
N LYS A 6 3.52 -0.57 9.44
CA LYS A 6 2.77 -1.43 10.35
C LYS A 6 1.65 -0.66 11.05
N ASN A 7 1.90 0.57 11.40
CA ASN A 7 0.91 1.39 12.07
C ASN A 7 -0.20 1.80 11.10
N ILE A 8 0.16 2.13 9.87
CA ILE A 8 -0.83 2.49 8.86
C ILE A 8 -1.80 1.34 8.63
N VAL A 9 -1.27 0.14 8.46
CA VAL A 9 -2.13 -1.02 8.23
C VAL A 9 -3.03 -1.28 9.42
N ARG A 10 -2.45 -1.27 10.63
CA ARG A 10 -3.24 -1.54 11.83
C ARG A 10 -4.33 -0.49 12.04
N GLU A 11 -3.97 0.78 11.89
CA GLU A 11 -4.92 1.85 12.13
C GLU A 11 -6.05 1.83 11.11
N HIS A 12 -5.72 1.62 9.84
CA HIS A 12 -6.75 1.57 8.81
C HIS A 12 -7.67 0.37 9.03
N ARG A 13 -7.09 -0.77 9.42
CA ARG A 13 -7.90 -1.94 9.72
C ARG A 13 -8.86 -1.66 10.86
N ARG A 14 -8.37 -1.08 11.95
CA ARG A 14 -9.21 -0.78 13.10
C ARG A 14 -10.26 0.27 12.78
N PHE A 15 -9.87 1.29 12.05
CA PHE A 15 -10.81 2.32 11.65
C PHE A 15 -11.92 1.75 10.80
N SER A 16 -11.61 0.75 9.99
CA SER A 16 -12.61 0.09 9.15
C SER A 16 -13.44 -0.94 9.91
N GLY A 17 -13.15 -1.17 11.18
CA GLY A 17 -13.91 -2.11 11.98
C GLY A 17 -13.62 -3.56 11.67
N LEU A 18 -12.45 -3.84 11.09
CA LEU A 18 -12.10 -5.20 10.67
C LEU A 18 -11.19 -5.89 11.68
N SER A 19 -11.42 -7.17 11.89
CA SER A 19 -10.46 -8.00 12.59
C SER A 19 -9.32 -8.36 11.64
N GLN A 20 -8.25 -8.91 12.19
CA GLN A 20 -7.17 -9.39 11.33
C GLN A 20 -7.64 -10.47 10.37
N SER A 21 -8.50 -11.37 10.85
CA SER A 21 -9.06 -12.42 9.99
C SER A 21 -9.93 -11.86 8.89
N GLN A 22 -10.72 -10.84 9.21
CA GLN A 22 -11.59 -10.22 8.21
C GLN A 22 -10.78 -9.52 7.14
N LEU A 23 -9.74 -8.80 7.54
CA LEU A 23 -8.87 -8.16 6.56
C LEU A 23 -8.16 -9.19 5.69
N ALA A 24 -7.68 -10.26 6.31
CA ALA A 24 -7.03 -11.32 5.55
C ALA A 24 -7.96 -11.90 4.49
N SER A 25 -9.21 -12.12 4.87
CA SER A 25 -10.21 -12.64 3.94
C SER A 25 -10.46 -11.68 2.79
N LEU A 26 -10.62 -10.39 3.10
CA LEU A 26 -10.83 -9.38 2.07
C LEU A 26 -9.65 -9.26 1.12
N ALA A 27 -8.45 -9.35 1.65
CA ALA A 27 -7.24 -9.21 0.84
C ALA A 27 -6.88 -10.50 0.10
N GLY A 28 -7.47 -11.62 0.47
CA GLY A 28 -7.13 -12.90 -0.14
C GLY A 28 -5.79 -13.42 0.34
N VAL A 29 -5.44 -13.17 1.61
CA VAL A 29 -4.16 -13.62 2.18
C VAL A 29 -4.45 -14.34 3.50
N GLY A 30 -3.43 -14.97 4.06
CA GLY A 30 -3.57 -15.63 5.35
C GLY A 30 -3.57 -14.64 6.50
N LYS A 31 -4.21 -15.02 7.61
CA LYS A 31 -4.24 -14.17 8.79
C LYS A 31 -2.84 -13.89 9.32
N THR A 32 -1.94 -14.87 9.21
CA THR A 32 -0.56 -14.71 9.66
C THR A 32 0.12 -13.55 8.92
N VAL A 33 -0.20 -13.35 7.66
CA VAL A 33 0.36 -12.24 6.89
C VAL A 33 -0.02 -10.92 7.53
N ILE A 34 -1.28 -10.75 7.89
CA ILE A 34 -1.74 -9.51 8.51
C ILE A 34 -1.03 -9.31 9.85
N PHE A 35 -0.97 -10.37 10.65
CA PHE A 35 -0.28 -10.30 11.94
C PHE A 35 1.18 -9.87 11.73
N ASP A 36 1.86 -10.48 10.78
CA ASP A 36 3.27 -10.18 10.53
C ASP A 36 3.48 -8.74 10.11
N ILE A 37 2.64 -8.23 9.21
CA ILE A 37 2.75 -6.85 8.76
C ILE A 37 2.57 -5.90 9.94
N GLU A 38 1.57 -6.16 10.77
CA GLU A 38 1.28 -5.27 11.90
C GLU A 38 2.32 -5.36 13.00
N HIS A 39 3.15 -6.38 12.96
CA HIS A 39 4.26 -6.51 13.92
C HIS A 39 5.59 -6.16 13.30
N GLY A 40 5.59 -5.56 12.12
CA GLY A 40 6.79 -5.01 11.53
C GLY A 40 7.69 -6.00 10.85
N LYS A 41 7.19 -7.19 10.48
CA LYS A 41 7.99 -8.13 9.74
C LYS A 41 8.37 -7.54 8.39
N GLU A 42 9.65 -7.61 8.05
CA GLU A 42 10.16 -6.94 6.86
C GLU A 42 10.17 -7.83 5.62
N SER A 43 10.00 -9.13 5.78
CA SER A 43 10.13 -10.05 4.65
C SER A 43 8.78 -10.43 4.06
N VAL A 44 7.87 -9.47 3.97
CA VAL A 44 6.58 -9.69 3.33
C VAL A 44 6.75 -9.49 1.83
N GLN A 45 6.16 -10.38 1.04
CA GLN A 45 6.24 -10.26 -0.40
C GLN A 45 5.48 -9.02 -0.87
N PHE A 46 6.03 -8.38 -1.89
CA PHE A 46 5.46 -7.12 -2.38
C PHE A 46 4.04 -7.29 -2.88
N ASP A 47 3.78 -8.34 -3.66
CA ASP A 47 2.43 -8.54 -4.18
C ASP A 47 1.43 -8.81 -3.06
N THR A 48 1.85 -9.50 -2.02
CA THR A 48 0.99 -9.75 -0.85
C THR A 48 0.67 -8.45 -0.15
N LEU A 49 1.69 -7.60 0.03
CA LEU A 49 1.48 -6.30 0.64
C LEU A 49 0.52 -5.45 -0.18
N MET A 50 0.66 -5.49 -1.49
CA MET A 50 -0.24 -4.73 -2.36
C MET A 50 -1.69 -5.16 -2.20
N LYS A 51 -1.93 -6.47 -2.03
CA LYS A 51 -3.28 -6.97 -1.81
C LYS A 51 -3.87 -6.42 -0.53
N VAL A 52 -3.07 -6.37 0.52
CA VAL A 52 -3.53 -5.86 1.82
C VAL A 52 -3.84 -4.37 1.72
N LEU A 53 -2.95 -3.61 1.11
CA LEU A 53 -3.18 -2.16 0.97
C LEU A 53 -4.41 -1.88 0.13
N ALA A 54 -4.61 -2.64 -0.94
CA ALA A 54 -5.79 -2.46 -1.78
C ALA A 54 -7.07 -2.74 -1.01
N ALA A 55 -7.06 -3.76 -0.17
CA ALA A 55 -8.24 -4.09 0.63
C ALA A 55 -8.59 -2.98 1.60
N LEU A 56 -7.61 -2.18 2.00
CA LEU A 56 -7.82 -1.06 2.91
C LEU A 56 -7.98 0.27 2.16
N ASN A 57 -8.04 0.23 0.83
CA ASN A 57 -8.12 1.43 0.00
C ASN A 57 -6.94 2.38 0.20
N ILE A 58 -5.78 1.81 0.48
CA ILE A 58 -4.55 2.58 0.61
C ILE A 58 -3.82 2.52 -0.72
N ARG A 59 -3.46 3.69 -1.24
CA ARG A 59 -2.68 3.73 -2.46
C ARG A 59 -1.21 3.59 -2.17
N PHE A 60 -0.52 2.85 -3.00
CA PHE A 60 0.92 2.76 -2.94
C PHE A 60 1.49 3.66 -4.02
N ILE A 61 2.21 4.70 -3.62
CA ILE A 61 2.73 5.69 -4.55
C ILE A 61 4.25 5.70 -4.44
N LEU A 62 4.91 5.52 -5.57
CA LEU A 62 6.36 5.63 -5.65
C LEU A 62 6.72 7.06 -5.98
N GLN A 63 7.67 7.59 -5.22
CA GLN A 63 8.13 8.94 -5.42
C GLN A 63 9.64 8.97 -5.48
N SER A 64 10.17 9.66 -6.44
CA SER A 64 11.59 9.89 -6.56
C SER A 64 11.78 11.10 -7.45
N PRO A 65 12.94 11.76 -7.40
CA PRO A 65 13.17 12.90 -8.29
C PRO A 65 13.04 12.53 -9.76
N VAL A 66 13.45 11.33 -10.12
CA VAL A 66 13.37 10.90 -11.51
C VAL A 66 11.91 10.69 -11.93
N LEU A 67 11.13 10.04 -11.09
CA LEU A 67 9.73 9.78 -11.40
C LEU A 67 8.94 11.09 -11.44
N GLU A 68 9.22 12.00 -10.53
CA GLU A 68 8.53 13.27 -10.50
C GLU A 68 8.80 14.07 -11.76
N ARG A 69 10.04 14.04 -12.26
CA ARG A 69 10.35 14.71 -13.50
C ARG A 69 9.60 14.11 -14.67
N ARG A 70 9.54 12.78 -14.72
CA ARG A 70 8.80 12.11 -15.79
C ARG A 70 7.34 12.52 -15.80
N GLU A 71 6.73 12.54 -14.62
CA GLU A 71 5.33 12.90 -14.52
C GLU A 71 5.09 14.31 -14.99
N LYS A 72 5.99 15.23 -14.66
CA LYS A 72 5.85 16.60 -15.12
C LYS A 72 5.89 16.68 -16.64
N GLU A 73 6.78 15.93 -17.24
CA GLU A 73 6.89 15.96 -18.68
C GLU A 73 5.66 15.34 -19.35
N LEU A 74 5.16 14.27 -18.77
CA LEU A 74 3.97 13.63 -19.32
C LEU A 74 2.72 14.43 -19.11
N ALA A 75 2.69 15.22 -18.03
CA ALA A 75 1.52 16.03 -17.73
C ALA A 75 1.49 17.34 -18.47
N LYS A 76 2.59 17.71 -19.12
CA LYS A 76 2.56 18.94 -19.91
C LYS A 76 1.54 18.82 -20.99
N PRO A 77 0.83 19.86 -21.21
CA PRO A 77 -0.09 19.90 -22.31
C PRO A 77 0.70 19.68 -23.53
N ASN A 78 0.29 18.79 -24.26
CA ASN A 78 1.05 18.48 -25.23
C ASN A 78 0.88 19.20 -26.32
N THR A 79 1.41 19.59 -26.65
CA THR A 79 1.40 20.34 -27.48
C THR A 79 1.58 19.80 -28.53
N PRO A 80 1.19 19.56 -29.07
CA PRO A 80 1.38 18.98 -29.92
C PRO A 80 1.89 19.32 -30.68
N SER A 81 2.17 19.43 -30.86
CA SER A 81 2.71 19.53 -31.47
C SER A 81 2.51 19.28 -31.98
N ALA A 82 2.24 19.36 -32.01
CA ALA A 82 2.05 19.07 -32.48
C ALA A 82 1.93 19.10 -32.78
#